data_14b679b82a797688144c9acaead908c3
#
_entry.id   14b679b82a797688144c9acaead908c3
#
_cell.length_a   1.000
_cell.length_b   1.000
_cell.length_c   1.000
_cell.angle_alpha   90.00
_cell.angle_beta   90.00
_cell.angle_gamma   90.00
#
_symmetry.space_group_name_H-M   'P 1'
#
loop_
_entity.id
_entity.type
_entity.pdbx_description
1 polymer ?
#
loop_
_entity_poly.entity_id
_entity_poly.type
_entity_poly.pdbx_seq_one_letter_code
_entity_poly.pdbx_strand_id
1 'polypeptide(L)'
;MQEYTLRTEHATVVAIDQHARSVALAAVDLATGETRGTRLADCPTAARIAGWAESWATGPIRFVYESGPCGFQLCRDLRALGHACDMIAVSSIPRSADDRALKDDRRDARGLLEAVTSPTSRCRAVYVPSEEAEGARDAVRAYFDQVRATKALKMQTSGMPLGHGHVWNERTPAGKLRAAWTRDYVDWAGSVRLREGSPQGTLKACLEATVSAIDGCGELRKGLLELCLEPRWKPYVDALTRLKGVDDVVALSFAVTVDDFSRFPNGRSVSRYFGLTPGRRDSGERVGRNGRITKAGDTTVRRAVIEGLASLPSHTGARKRGRKGREVSAAVEAEAAKCNDRNRRRYRGLVDAGKKANVAKTAVASELVRQMWAIGLVVAREQAAGR
;
A
#
# COMPACT_ATOMS: atom_id res chain seq x y z
N MET A 1 4.75 8.53 9.59
CA MET A 1 4.17 9.82 9.17
C MET A 1 4.65 10.85 10.17
N GLN A 2 5.30 11.88 9.68
CA GLN A 2 5.74 13.02 10.44
C GLN A 2 4.51 13.87 10.76
N GLU A 3 4.39 14.37 12.00
CA GLU A 3 3.33 15.33 12.32
C GLU A 3 3.63 16.63 11.58
N TYR A 4 2.60 17.20 10.96
CA TYR A 4 2.72 18.51 10.32
C TYR A 4 2.99 19.55 11.41
N THR A 5 4.05 20.31 11.24
CA THR A 5 4.34 21.46 12.09
C THR A 5 4.47 22.67 11.17
N LEU A 6 3.63 23.67 11.38
CA LEU A 6 3.75 24.92 10.64
C LEU A 6 5.11 25.57 11.02
N ARG A 7 5.97 25.74 10.00
CA ARG A 7 7.24 26.41 10.23
C ARG A 7 7.04 27.91 10.20
N THR A 8 7.60 28.59 11.20
CA THR A 8 7.50 30.06 11.36
C THR A 8 8.18 30.85 10.22
N GLU A 9 9.00 30.18 9.41
CA GLU A 9 9.65 30.76 8.23
C GLU A 9 8.71 31.04 7.06
N HIS A 10 7.48 30.51 7.08
CA HIS A 10 6.48 30.75 6.03
C HIS A 10 5.48 31.81 6.50
N ALA A 11 5.45 32.94 5.78
CA ALA A 11 4.51 34.00 6.06
C ALA A 11 3.11 33.71 5.53
N THR A 12 3.00 33.04 4.37
CA THR A 12 1.73 32.74 3.72
C THR A 12 1.51 31.23 3.61
N VAL A 13 0.32 30.77 4.00
CA VAL A 13 -0.11 29.37 3.85
C VAL A 13 -1.27 29.31 2.86
N VAL A 14 -1.16 28.42 1.86
CA VAL A 14 -2.16 28.21 0.83
C VAL A 14 -2.63 26.76 0.89
N ALA A 15 -3.89 26.55 1.24
CA ALA A 15 -4.55 25.25 1.16
C ALA A 15 -5.22 25.07 -0.20
N ILE A 16 -5.05 23.88 -0.78
CA ILE A 16 -5.54 23.54 -2.12
C ILE A 16 -6.48 22.33 -1.97
N ASP A 17 -7.69 22.49 -2.44
CA ASP A 17 -8.56 21.35 -2.75
C ASP A 17 -8.44 21.04 -4.24
N GLN A 18 -7.76 19.92 -4.55
CA GLN A 18 -7.37 19.56 -5.90
C GLN A 18 -8.34 18.57 -6.52
N HIS A 19 -8.94 18.99 -7.65
CA HIS A 19 -9.71 18.15 -8.54
C HIS A 19 -9.01 17.96 -9.88
N ALA A 20 -9.49 17.00 -10.69
CA ALA A 20 -8.87 16.66 -11.98
C ALA A 20 -8.77 17.85 -12.96
N ARG A 21 -9.69 18.80 -12.92
CA ARG A 21 -9.76 19.92 -13.87
C ARG A 21 -9.80 21.31 -13.22
N SER A 22 -9.85 21.38 -11.91
CA SER A 22 -9.93 22.64 -11.17
C SER A 22 -9.30 22.51 -9.80
N VAL A 23 -8.95 23.64 -9.22
CA VAL A 23 -8.53 23.71 -7.81
C VAL A 23 -9.30 24.82 -7.10
N ALA A 24 -9.70 24.59 -5.85
CA ALA A 24 -10.12 25.64 -4.95
C ALA A 24 -8.97 25.98 -4.00
N LEU A 25 -8.70 27.27 -3.84
CA LEU A 25 -7.61 27.77 -3.03
C LEU A 25 -8.19 28.58 -1.87
N ALA A 26 -7.68 28.34 -0.68
CA ALA A 26 -7.90 29.18 0.50
C ALA A 26 -6.53 29.49 1.10
N ALA A 27 -6.28 30.74 1.44
CA ALA A 27 -4.97 31.16 1.92
C ALA A 27 -5.07 32.19 3.03
N VAL A 28 -4.03 32.24 3.87
CA VAL A 28 -3.86 33.24 4.91
C VAL A 28 -2.40 33.71 4.94
N ASP A 29 -2.20 35.00 5.00
CA ASP A 29 -0.93 35.60 5.37
C ASP A 29 -0.86 35.70 6.89
N LEU A 30 0.07 35.00 7.49
CA LEU A 30 0.21 34.89 8.94
C LEU A 30 0.79 36.20 9.59
N ALA A 31 1.44 37.05 8.79
CA ALA A 31 1.98 38.30 9.28
C ALA A 31 0.90 39.39 9.35
N THR A 32 -0.01 39.44 8.38
CA THR A 32 -1.05 40.47 8.30
C THR A 32 -2.43 39.96 8.76
N GLY A 33 -2.65 38.64 8.80
CA GLY A 33 -3.96 38.03 9.04
C GLY A 33 -4.89 38.11 7.83
N GLU A 34 -4.43 38.62 6.66
CA GLU A 34 -5.22 38.68 5.45
C GLU A 34 -5.56 37.30 4.93
N THR A 35 -6.81 37.08 4.59
CA THR A 35 -7.30 35.82 4.00
C THR A 35 -7.79 36.03 2.59
N ARG A 36 -7.43 35.14 1.69
CA ARG A 36 -7.92 35.14 0.29
C ARG A 36 -8.34 33.75 -0.15
N GLY A 37 -9.24 33.72 -1.12
CA GLY A 37 -9.68 32.45 -1.73
C GLY A 37 -10.08 32.66 -3.17
N THR A 38 -9.84 31.63 -3.99
CA THR A 38 -10.22 31.62 -5.41
C THR A 38 -10.50 30.21 -5.87
N ARG A 39 -11.09 30.10 -7.05
CA ARG A 39 -11.18 28.84 -7.80
C ARG A 39 -10.55 29.04 -9.17
N LEU A 40 -9.62 28.17 -9.54
CA LEU A 40 -9.00 28.12 -10.84
C LEU A 40 -9.56 26.91 -11.60
N ALA A 41 -10.11 27.16 -12.78
CA ALA A 41 -10.63 26.14 -13.70
C ALA A 41 -9.61 25.85 -14.81
N ASP A 42 -10.00 24.96 -15.73
CA ASP A 42 -9.25 24.65 -16.95
C ASP A 42 -7.84 24.08 -16.71
N CYS A 43 -7.78 23.05 -15.84
CA CYS A 43 -6.54 22.32 -15.53
C CYS A 43 -5.39 23.24 -15.15
N PRO A 44 -5.48 24.03 -14.06
CA PRO A 44 -4.48 25.00 -13.71
C PRO A 44 -3.13 24.32 -13.44
N THR A 45 -2.07 24.87 -14.01
CA THR A 45 -0.69 24.43 -13.77
C THR A 45 -0.21 24.89 -12.39
N ALA A 46 0.84 24.24 -11.87
CA ALA A 46 1.49 24.66 -10.62
C ALA A 46 1.96 26.13 -10.68
N ALA A 47 2.48 26.57 -11.82
CA ALA A 47 2.89 27.97 -12.05
C ALA A 47 1.71 28.94 -11.95
N ARG A 48 0.52 28.58 -12.44
CA ARG A 48 -0.68 29.42 -12.32
C ARG A 48 -1.19 29.48 -10.86
N ILE A 49 -1.08 28.37 -10.14
CA ILE A 49 -1.41 28.30 -8.71
C ILE A 49 -0.44 29.13 -7.90
N ALA A 50 0.86 28.98 -8.13
CA ALA A 50 1.91 29.74 -7.46
C ALA A 50 1.79 31.24 -7.74
N GLY A 51 1.64 31.63 -9.01
CA GLY A 51 1.51 33.04 -9.41
C GLY A 51 0.30 33.75 -8.80
N TRP A 52 -0.81 33.05 -8.58
CA TRP A 52 -1.92 33.62 -7.81
C TRP A 52 -1.52 33.96 -6.37
N ALA A 53 -0.80 33.07 -5.70
CA ALA A 53 -0.38 33.30 -4.33
C ALA A 53 0.73 34.39 -4.25
N GLU A 54 1.69 34.34 -5.16
CA GLU A 54 2.80 35.33 -5.27
C GLU A 54 2.31 36.75 -5.52
N SER A 55 1.16 36.93 -6.19
CA SER A 55 0.61 38.25 -6.52
C SER A 55 0.23 39.07 -5.29
N TRP A 56 0.16 38.49 -4.10
CA TRP A 56 -0.27 39.17 -2.88
C TRP A 56 0.46 38.72 -1.59
N ALA A 57 1.19 37.60 -1.62
CA ALA A 57 1.93 37.11 -0.46
C ALA A 57 3.05 38.06 -0.06
N THR A 58 3.25 38.26 1.26
CA THR A 58 4.28 39.17 1.80
C THR A 58 5.62 38.49 2.09
N GLY A 59 5.69 37.14 1.93
CA GLY A 59 6.91 36.37 2.23
C GLY A 59 6.86 34.95 1.69
N PRO A 60 7.69 34.03 2.21
CA PRO A 60 7.73 32.66 1.73
C PRO A 60 6.36 31.98 1.81
N ILE A 61 6.00 31.23 0.75
CA ILE A 61 4.70 30.57 0.62
C ILE A 61 4.86 29.07 0.91
N ARG A 62 3.89 28.54 1.67
CA ARG A 62 3.73 27.11 1.88
C ARG A 62 2.40 26.64 1.33
N PHE A 63 2.44 25.73 0.40
CA PHE A 63 1.27 25.07 -0.14
C PHE A 63 0.98 23.77 0.62
N VAL A 64 -0.30 23.48 0.84
CA VAL A 64 -0.77 22.22 1.44
C VAL A 64 -1.99 21.73 0.69
N TYR A 65 -2.11 20.41 0.50
CA TYR A 65 -3.30 19.80 -0.07
C TYR A 65 -3.56 18.41 0.50
N GLU A 66 -4.79 17.93 0.37
CA GLU A 66 -5.18 16.59 0.86
C GLU A 66 -4.61 15.49 -0.03
N SER A 67 -4.22 14.37 0.60
CA SER A 67 -3.86 13.16 -0.15
C SER A 67 -5.09 12.59 -0.85
N GLY A 68 -5.06 12.54 -2.17
CA GLY A 68 -6.18 12.14 -3.02
C GLY A 68 -5.74 11.45 -4.31
N PRO A 69 -6.69 11.20 -5.23
CA PRO A 69 -6.42 10.50 -6.48
C PRO A 69 -5.53 11.28 -7.45
N CYS A 70 -5.38 12.60 -7.26
CA CYS A 70 -4.51 13.43 -8.10
C CYS A 70 -3.01 13.21 -7.86
N GLY A 71 -2.63 12.40 -6.86
CA GLY A 71 -1.25 11.96 -6.65
C GLY A 71 -0.30 13.06 -6.15
N PHE A 72 0.98 12.90 -6.47
CA PHE A 72 2.07 13.70 -5.92
C PHE A 72 2.61 14.77 -6.88
N GLN A 73 2.16 14.80 -8.14
CA GLN A 73 2.75 15.64 -9.17
C GLN A 73 2.70 17.12 -8.81
N LEU A 74 1.55 17.62 -8.36
CA LEU A 74 1.41 19.03 -7.95
C LEU A 74 2.42 19.43 -6.86
N CYS A 75 2.68 18.53 -5.91
CA CYS A 75 3.68 18.80 -4.86
C CYS A 75 5.10 18.91 -5.42
N ARG A 76 5.45 18.06 -6.38
CA ARG A 76 6.76 18.11 -7.06
C ARG A 76 6.91 19.38 -7.87
N ASP A 77 5.89 19.72 -8.63
CA ASP A 77 5.90 20.91 -9.50
C ASP A 77 6.02 22.20 -8.68
N LEU A 78 5.27 22.32 -7.58
CA LEU A 78 5.38 23.49 -6.68
C LEU A 78 6.74 23.56 -6.00
N ARG A 79 7.32 22.41 -5.62
CA ARG A 79 8.69 22.35 -5.07
C ARG A 79 9.75 22.71 -6.11
N ALA A 80 9.56 22.32 -7.36
CA ALA A 80 10.44 22.70 -8.47
C ALA A 80 10.42 24.20 -8.77
N LEU A 81 9.29 24.88 -8.48
CA LEU A 81 9.17 26.33 -8.53
C LEU A 81 9.77 27.05 -7.29
N GLY A 82 10.35 26.30 -6.35
CA GLY A 82 11.01 26.86 -5.15
C GLY A 82 10.09 27.01 -3.93
N HIS A 83 8.83 26.59 -4.01
CA HIS A 83 7.89 26.71 -2.88
C HIS A 83 7.92 25.49 -1.98
N ALA A 84 7.65 25.69 -0.69
CA ALA A 84 7.36 24.60 0.21
C ALA A 84 5.97 24.01 -0.11
N CYS A 85 5.88 22.69 -0.24
CA CYS A 85 4.61 22.01 -0.47
C CYS A 85 4.52 20.70 0.30
N ASP A 86 3.41 20.47 1.02
CA ASP A 86 3.14 19.22 1.72
C ASP A 86 1.76 18.67 1.38
N MET A 87 1.71 17.35 1.23
CA MET A 87 0.47 16.62 1.14
C MET A 87 0.04 16.17 2.53
N ILE A 88 -1.22 16.42 2.91
CA ILE A 88 -1.76 16.11 4.24
C ILE A 88 -2.61 14.84 4.16
N ALA A 89 -2.41 13.93 5.12
CA ALA A 89 -3.21 12.72 5.22
C ALA A 89 -4.65 13.05 5.60
N VAL A 90 -5.61 12.72 4.75
CA VAL A 90 -7.07 12.95 4.94
C VAL A 90 -7.54 12.50 6.32
N SER A 91 -7.06 11.35 6.80
CA SER A 91 -7.44 10.78 8.11
C SER A 91 -6.92 11.57 9.32
N SER A 92 -6.11 12.59 9.11
CA SER A 92 -5.56 13.45 10.17
C SER A 92 -6.19 14.84 10.21
N ILE A 93 -7.02 15.17 9.23
CA ILE A 93 -7.73 16.44 9.15
C ILE A 93 -9.00 16.33 10.00
N PRO A 94 -9.17 17.20 11.01
CA PRO A 94 -10.43 17.26 11.76
C PRO A 94 -11.59 17.66 10.83
N ARG A 95 -12.69 16.96 10.89
CA ARG A 95 -13.91 17.28 10.14
C ARG A 95 -15.09 17.32 11.10
N SER A 96 -15.88 18.40 11.06
CA SER A 96 -17.12 18.51 11.80
C SER A 96 -18.22 17.59 11.22
N ALA A 97 -19.33 17.42 11.94
CA ALA A 97 -20.47 16.68 11.41
C ALA A 97 -21.07 17.41 10.19
N ASP A 98 -21.09 18.72 10.22
CA ASP A 98 -21.64 19.58 9.17
C ASP A 98 -20.79 19.54 7.89
N ASP A 99 -19.46 19.47 8.00
CA ASP A 99 -18.56 19.31 6.84
C ASP A 99 -18.75 17.99 6.10
N ARG A 100 -19.32 16.97 6.77
CA ARG A 100 -19.66 15.69 6.15
C ARG A 100 -20.97 15.72 5.37
N ALA A 101 -21.87 16.63 5.74
CA ALA A 101 -23.21 16.75 5.15
C ALA A 101 -23.25 17.72 3.98
N LEU A 102 -22.42 18.76 3.98
CA LEU A 102 -22.40 19.83 2.98
C LEU A 102 -21.04 19.84 2.27
N LYS A 103 -20.95 19.20 1.11
CA LYS A 103 -19.74 19.12 0.31
C LYS A 103 -19.64 20.33 -0.63
N ASP A 104 -18.63 21.19 -0.38
CA ASP A 104 -18.31 22.35 -1.21
C ASP A 104 -16.78 22.53 -1.27
N ASP A 105 -16.20 22.53 -2.47
CA ASP A 105 -14.77 22.62 -2.73
C ASP A 105 -14.09 23.81 -2.00
N ARG A 106 -14.79 24.96 -1.89
CA ARG A 106 -14.27 26.14 -1.17
C ARG A 106 -14.23 25.93 0.34
N ARG A 107 -15.20 25.19 0.89
CA ARG A 107 -15.24 24.80 2.30
C ARG A 107 -14.15 23.80 2.62
N ASP A 108 -13.93 22.83 1.74
CA ASP A 108 -12.88 21.81 1.92
C ASP A 108 -11.49 22.46 1.95
N ALA A 109 -11.18 23.39 1.03
CA ALA A 109 -9.91 24.14 1.06
C ALA A 109 -9.77 24.99 2.33
N ARG A 110 -10.85 25.67 2.77
CA ARG A 110 -10.84 26.47 4.00
C ARG A 110 -10.67 25.59 5.24
N GLY A 111 -11.39 24.50 5.34
CA GLY A 111 -11.28 23.54 6.44
C GLY A 111 -9.87 22.95 6.56
N LEU A 112 -9.21 22.67 5.43
CA LEU A 112 -7.81 22.26 5.40
C LEU A 112 -6.90 23.38 5.91
N LEU A 113 -7.10 24.63 5.46
CA LEU A 113 -6.34 25.78 5.91
C LEU A 113 -6.42 25.96 7.42
N GLU A 114 -7.64 25.98 7.98
CA GLU A 114 -7.89 26.08 9.41
C GLU A 114 -7.23 24.92 10.19
N ALA A 115 -7.34 23.70 9.67
CA ALA A 115 -6.73 22.53 10.31
C ALA A 115 -5.21 22.60 10.39
N VAL A 116 -4.52 23.10 9.34
CA VAL A 116 -3.06 23.16 9.32
C VAL A 116 -2.49 24.39 10.03
N THR A 117 -3.23 25.51 10.08
CA THR A 117 -2.79 26.73 10.76
C THR A 117 -3.16 26.76 12.24
N SER A 118 -4.00 25.83 12.70
CA SER A 118 -4.37 25.72 14.12
C SER A 118 -3.14 25.47 15.00
N PRO A 119 -2.96 26.19 16.12
CA PRO A 119 -1.88 25.96 17.08
C PRO A 119 -1.89 24.54 17.67
N THR A 120 -3.05 23.89 17.68
CA THR A 120 -3.23 22.51 18.17
C THR A 120 -3.28 21.48 17.04
N SER A 121 -2.80 21.85 15.84
CA SER A 121 -2.85 20.99 14.66
C SER A 121 -2.16 19.65 14.92
N ARG A 122 -2.86 18.59 14.53
CA ARG A 122 -2.35 17.20 14.50
C ARG A 122 -2.34 16.63 13.08
N CYS A 123 -2.39 17.50 12.09
CA CYS A 123 -2.28 17.12 10.71
C CYS A 123 -0.95 16.41 10.45
N ARG A 124 -0.98 15.37 9.63
CA ARG A 124 0.19 14.55 9.33
C ARG A 124 0.54 14.64 7.86
N ALA A 125 1.76 15.06 7.58
CA ALA A 125 2.27 15.08 6.23
C ALA A 125 2.46 13.64 5.69
N VAL A 126 2.09 13.44 4.44
CA VAL A 126 2.34 12.21 3.69
C VAL A 126 3.73 12.29 3.07
N TYR A 127 4.47 11.20 3.15
CA TYR A 127 5.74 11.09 2.45
C TYR A 127 5.52 11.08 0.93
N VAL A 128 6.13 12.03 0.23
CA VAL A 128 6.15 12.09 -1.23
C VAL A 128 7.24 11.15 -1.74
N PRO A 129 6.90 10.06 -2.43
CA PRO A 129 7.89 9.10 -2.92
C PRO A 129 8.69 9.70 -4.09
N SER A 130 9.82 9.07 -4.40
CA SER A 130 10.47 9.31 -5.68
C SER A 130 9.55 8.89 -6.84
N GLU A 131 9.72 9.49 -8.02
CA GLU A 131 8.92 9.14 -9.20
C GLU A 131 9.06 7.67 -9.58
N GLU A 132 10.28 7.16 -9.51
CA GLU A 132 10.59 5.76 -9.75
C GLU A 132 9.87 4.82 -8.76
N ALA A 133 9.84 5.16 -7.47
CA ALA A 133 9.11 4.39 -6.48
C ALA A 133 7.59 4.51 -6.65
N GLU A 134 7.08 5.65 -7.10
CA GLU A 134 5.67 5.82 -7.41
C GLU A 134 5.27 4.95 -8.58
N GLY A 135 6.01 4.96 -9.70
CA GLY A 135 5.75 4.10 -10.86
C GLY A 135 5.81 2.61 -10.51
N ALA A 136 6.81 2.19 -9.73
CA ALA A 136 6.90 0.81 -9.25
C ALA A 136 5.76 0.42 -8.30
N ARG A 137 5.26 1.35 -7.46
CA ARG A 137 4.04 1.14 -6.64
C ARG A 137 2.79 0.95 -7.48
N ASP A 138 2.66 1.70 -8.56
CA ASP A 138 1.50 1.60 -9.45
C ASP A 138 1.49 0.23 -10.14
N ALA A 139 2.64 -0.27 -10.60
CA ALA A 139 2.77 -1.61 -11.14
C ALA A 139 2.38 -2.69 -10.09
N VAL A 140 2.85 -2.55 -8.86
CA VAL A 140 2.49 -3.45 -7.75
C VAL A 140 0.99 -3.42 -7.47
N ARG A 141 0.38 -2.25 -7.40
CA ARG A 141 -1.06 -2.09 -7.16
C ARG A 141 -1.88 -2.68 -8.28
N ALA A 142 -1.53 -2.38 -9.54
CA ALA A 142 -2.18 -2.94 -10.72
C ALA A 142 -2.19 -4.48 -10.70
N TYR A 143 -1.06 -5.11 -10.37
CA TYR A 143 -0.98 -6.55 -10.22
C TYR A 143 -1.93 -7.10 -9.15
N PHE A 144 -1.93 -6.54 -7.94
CA PHE A 144 -2.80 -7.05 -6.87
C PHE A 144 -4.28 -6.76 -7.11
N ASP A 145 -4.61 -5.67 -7.80
CA ASP A 145 -5.98 -5.37 -8.20
C ASP A 145 -6.45 -6.35 -9.27
N GLN A 146 -5.61 -6.68 -10.25
CA GLN A 146 -5.90 -7.70 -11.25
C GLN A 146 -6.05 -9.11 -10.62
N VAL A 147 -5.20 -9.47 -9.65
CA VAL A 147 -5.35 -10.73 -8.89
C VAL A 147 -6.71 -10.79 -8.19
N ARG A 148 -7.16 -9.69 -7.60
CA ARG A 148 -8.47 -9.62 -6.93
C ARG A 148 -9.62 -9.75 -7.93
N ALA A 149 -9.57 -9.04 -9.05
CA ALA A 149 -10.56 -9.10 -10.12
C ALA A 149 -10.64 -10.52 -10.73
N THR A 150 -9.47 -11.11 -11.03
CA THR A 150 -9.38 -12.48 -11.56
C THR A 150 -9.97 -13.51 -10.60
N LYS A 151 -9.73 -13.34 -9.29
CA LYS A 151 -10.34 -14.24 -8.29
C LYS A 151 -11.87 -14.14 -8.29
N ALA A 152 -12.43 -12.96 -8.43
CA ALA A 152 -13.88 -12.76 -8.51
C ALA A 152 -14.45 -13.42 -9.78
N LEU A 153 -13.81 -13.22 -10.94
CA LEU A 153 -14.20 -13.85 -12.19
C LEU A 153 -14.14 -15.40 -12.11
N LYS A 154 -13.06 -15.95 -11.53
CA LYS A 154 -12.93 -17.39 -11.30
C LYS A 154 -14.08 -17.94 -10.46
N MET A 155 -14.47 -17.27 -9.40
CA MET A 155 -15.58 -17.70 -8.54
C MET A 155 -16.92 -17.64 -9.28
N GLN A 156 -17.18 -16.55 -10.00
CA GLN A 156 -18.40 -16.36 -10.78
C GLN A 156 -18.52 -17.41 -11.87
N THR A 157 -17.48 -17.59 -12.67
CA THR A 157 -17.49 -18.54 -13.80
C THR A 157 -17.60 -19.98 -13.31
N SER A 158 -16.89 -20.38 -12.25
CA SER A 158 -17.00 -21.73 -11.67
C SER A 158 -18.39 -22.00 -11.06
N GLY A 159 -19.09 -20.97 -10.63
CA GLY A 159 -20.44 -21.10 -10.07
C GLY A 159 -21.49 -21.51 -11.10
N MET A 160 -21.31 -21.18 -12.38
CA MET A 160 -22.28 -21.52 -13.43
C MET A 160 -22.39 -23.04 -13.67
N PRO A 161 -21.31 -23.78 -14.04
CA PRO A 161 -21.38 -25.23 -14.17
C PRO A 161 -21.95 -25.90 -12.92
N LEU A 162 -21.46 -25.47 -11.74
CA LEU A 162 -21.88 -26.02 -10.45
C LEU A 162 -23.41 -25.85 -10.23
N GLY A 163 -23.96 -24.67 -10.52
CA GLY A 163 -25.39 -24.39 -10.43
C GLY A 163 -26.25 -25.25 -11.36
N HIS A 164 -25.66 -25.78 -12.43
CA HIS A 164 -26.30 -26.72 -13.37
C HIS A 164 -26.00 -28.19 -13.10
N GLY A 165 -25.32 -28.49 -11.96
CA GLY A 165 -25.04 -29.87 -11.54
C GLY A 165 -23.75 -30.48 -12.10
N HIS A 166 -22.91 -29.67 -12.76
CA HIS A 166 -21.62 -30.11 -13.27
C HIS A 166 -20.50 -29.82 -12.30
N VAL A 167 -19.73 -30.84 -11.90
CA VAL A 167 -18.66 -30.75 -10.92
C VAL A 167 -17.34 -31.19 -11.54
N TRP A 168 -16.31 -30.36 -11.42
CA TRP A 168 -14.95 -30.73 -11.75
C TRP A 168 -14.42 -31.77 -10.76
N ASN A 169 -14.14 -32.96 -11.19
CA ASN A 169 -13.71 -34.09 -10.36
C ASN A 169 -12.55 -34.89 -10.95
N GLU A 170 -11.75 -34.25 -11.83
CA GLU A 170 -10.57 -34.90 -12.40
C GLU A 170 -9.50 -35.12 -11.34
N ARG A 171 -8.87 -36.29 -11.38
CA ARG A 171 -7.86 -36.70 -10.40
C ARG A 171 -6.51 -36.97 -11.06
N THR A 172 -5.45 -36.73 -10.31
CA THR A 172 -4.11 -37.17 -10.70
C THR A 172 -3.98 -38.68 -10.56
N PRO A 173 -2.96 -39.33 -11.16
CA PRO A 173 -2.69 -40.77 -10.97
C PRO A 173 -2.55 -41.16 -9.48
N ALA A 174 -2.13 -40.24 -8.63
CA ALA A 174 -2.04 -40.43 -7.18
C ALA A 174 -3.37 -40.20 -6.43
N GLY A 175 -4.52 -40.11 -7.16
CA GLY A 175 -5.86 -39.92 -6.59
C GLY A 175 -6.19 -38.54 -6.07
N LYS A 176 -5.27 -37.55 -6.15
CA LYS A 176 -5.50 -36.18 -5.70
C LYS A 176 -6.32 -35.41 -6.73
N LEU A 177 -7.31 -34.64 -6.26
CA LEU A 177 -8.11 -33.74 -7.11
C LEU A 177 -7.19 -32.76 -7.86
N ARG A 178 -7.36 -32.65 -9.19
CA ARG A 178 -6.65 -31.66 -10.01
C ARG A 178 -7.12 -30.26 -9.68
N ALA A 179 -6.20 -29.31 -9.71
CA ALA A 179 -6.53 -27.90 -9.49
C ALA A 179 -7.45 -27.38 -10.59
N ALA A 180 -8.37 -26.51 -10.22
CA ALA A 180 -9.15 -25.75 -11.17
C ALA A 180 -8.28 -24.68 -11.88
N TRP A 181 -8.74 -24.21 -13.04
CA TRP A 181 -8.09 -23.16 -13.84
C TRP A 181 -6.74 -23.58 -14.46
N THR A 182 -6.54 -24.89 -14.61
CA THR A 182 -5.58 -25.48 -15.53
C THR A 182 -6.19 -25.54 -16.92
N ARG A 183 -5.38 -25.84 -17.95
CA ARG A 183 -5.87 -26.05 -19.31
C ARG A 183 -6.98 -27.10 -19.33
N ASP A 184 -6.77 -28.27 -18.72
CA ASP A 184 -7.76 -29.34 -18.61
C ASP A 184 -9.09 -28.86 -18.01
N TYR A 185 -9.03 -28.00 -16.99
CA TYR A 185 -10.23 -27.39 -16.37
C TYR A 185 -10.96 -26.47 -17.36
N VAL A 186 -10.23 -25.64 -18.09
CA VAL A 186 -10.80 -24.70 -19.07
C VAL A 186 -11.47 -25.45 -20.21
N ASP A 187 -10.82 -26.49 -20.70
CA ASP A 187 -11.37 -27.39 -21.78
C ASP A 187 -12.63 -28.09 -21.28
N TRP A 188 -12.61 -28.65 -20.06
CA TRP A 188 -13.79 -29.20 -19.42
C TRP A 188 -14.92 -28.20 -19.27
N ALA A 189 -14.66 -27.03 -18.72
CA ALA A 189 -15.67 -25.99 -18.51
C ALA A 189 -16.27 -25.50 -19.82
N GLY A 190 -15.49 -25.44 -20.90
CA GLY A 190 -15.94 -25.13 -22.26
C GLY A 190 -16.81 -26.21 -22.87
N SER A 191 -16.65 -27.47 -22.48
CA SER A 191 -17.46 -28.61 -22.95
C SER A 191 -18.81 -28.76 -22.22
N VAL A 192 -18.96 -28.11 -21.04
CA VAL A 192 -20.18 -28.21 -20.24
C VAL A 192 -21.39 -27.68 -21.01
N ARG A 193 -22.49 -28.44 -21.00
CA ARG A 193 -23.79 -28.00 -21.51
C ARG A 193 -24.69 -27.56 -20.37
N LEU A 194 -25.08 -26.30 -20.38
CA LEU A 194 -26.06 -25.79 -19.42
C LEU A 194 -27.44 -26.37 -19.70
N ARG A 195 -28.33 -26.31 -18.72
CA ARG A 195 -29.72 -26.79 -18.87
C ARG A 195 -30.42 -26.05 -20.02
N GLU A 196 -31.40 -26.73 -20.63
CA GLU A 196 -32.23 -26.16 -21.66
C GLU A 196 -32.82 -24.82 -21.25
N GLY A 197 -32.87 -23.86 -22.18
CA GLY A 197 -33.29 -22.49 -21.92
C GLY A 197 -32.19 -21.56 -21.33
N SER A 198 -31.03 -22.10 -20.91
CA SER A 198 -29.91 -21.30 -20.43
C SER A 198 -29.05 -20.77 -21.57
N PRO A 199 -28.67 -19.48 -21.60
CA PRO A 199 -27.84 -18.93 -22.66
C PRO A 199 -26.41 -19.50 -22.59
N GLN A 200 -26.14 -20.51 -23.42
CA GLN A 200 -24.83 -21.19 -23.49
C GLN A 200 -23.69 -20.22 -23.81
N GLY A 201 -23.94 -19.18 -24.60
CA GLY A 201 -22.96 -18.15 -24.92
C GLY A 201 -22.47 -17.38 -23.68
N THR A 202 -23.28 -17.30 -22.61
CA THR A 202 -22.90 -16.63 -21.36
C THR A 202 -21.74 -17.36 -20.68
N LEU A 203 -21.79 -18.69 -20.55
CA LEU A 203 -20.69 -19.45 -19.96
C LEU A 203 -19.40 -19.28 -20.78
N LYS A 204 -19.50 -19.35 -22.12
CA LYS A 204 -18.35 -19.13 -23.00
C LYS A 204 -17.73 -17.76 -22.81
N ALA A 205 -18.54 -16.69 -22.82
CA ALA A 205 -18.06 -15.31 -22.62
C ALA A 205 -17.39 -15.13 -21.24
N CYS A 206 -17.98 -15.67 -20.17
CA CYS A 206 -17.39 -15.61 -18.82
C CYS A 206 -16.07 -16.40 -18.74
N LEU A 207 -15.97 -17.54 -19.43
CA LEU A 207 -14.76 -18.34 -19.46
C LEU A 207 -13.64 -17.61 -20.21
N GLU A 208 -13.92 -17.04 -21.39
CA GLU A 208 -12.98 -16.23 -22.17
C GLU A 208 -12.48 -15.02 -21.36
N ALA A 209 -13.38 -14.27 -20.72
CA ALA A 209 -13.02 -13.14 -19.87
C ALA A 209 -12.13 -13.55 -18.68
N THR A 210 -12.42 -14.73 -18.08
CA THR A 210 -11.63 -15.23 -16.95
C THR A 210 -10.24 -15.68 -17.40
N VAL A 211 -10.11 -16.35 -18.54
CA VAL A 211 -8.82 -16.77 -19.11
C VAL A 211 -7.98 -15.54 -19.42
N SER A 212 -8.55 -14.56 -20.14
CA SER A 212 -7.86 -13.27 -20.41
C SER A 212 -7.38 -12.57 -19.13
N ALA A 213 -8.20 -12.59 -18.07
CA ALA A 213 -7.79 -12.02 -16.78
C ALA A 213 -6.64 -12.79 -16.10
N ILE A 214 -6.59 -14.13 -16.28
CA ILE A 214 -5.48 -14.97 -15.79
C ILE A 214 -4.18 -14.61 -16.53
N ASP A 215 -4.25 -14.51 -17.87
CA ASP A 215 -3.11 -14.15 -18.70
C ASP A 215 -2.58 -12.75 -18.36
N GLY A 216 -3.48 -11.78 -18.19
CA GLY A 216 -3.14 -10.44 -17.73
C GLY A 216 -2.43 -10.42 -16.37
N CYS A 217 -2.85 -11.27 -15.41
CA CYS A 217 -2.10 -11.46 -14.17
C CYS A 217 -0.68 -12.00 -14.41
N GLY A 218 -0.52 -12.89 -15.37
CA GLY A 218 0.77 -13.45 -15.77
C GLY A 218 1.72 -12.38 -16.28
N GLU A 219 1.24 -11.53 -17.19
CA GLU A 219 2.03 -10.43 -17.77
C GLU A 219 2.40 -9.38 -16.72
N LEU A 220 1.46 -8.94 -15.90
CA LEU A 220 1.77 -8.00 -14.80
C LEU A 220 2.79 -8.59 -13.83
N ARG A 221 2.67 -9.89 -13.50
CA ARG A 221 3.65 -10.54 -12.64
C ARG A 221 5.04 -10.60 -13.26
N LYS A 222 5.13 -10.84 -14.57
CA LYS A 222 6.39 -10.82 -15.31
C LYS A 222 7.05 -9.46 -15.23
N GLY A 223 6.33 -8.37 -15.48
CA GLY A 223 6.84 -7.01 -15.32
C GLY A 223 7.33 -6.72 -13.89
N LEU A 224 6.62 -7.21 -12.84
CA LEU A 224 7.12 -7.08 -11.47
C LEU A 224 8.42 -7.86 -11.22
N LEU A 225 8.60 -9.04 -11.84
CA LEU A 225 9.83 -9.80 -11.72
C LEU A 225 11.00 -9.13 -12.45
N GLU A 226 10.74 -8.40 -13.54
CA GLU A 226 11.73 -7.56 -14.22
C GLU A 226 12.15 -6.39 -13.31
N LEU A 227 11.20 -5.67 -12.71
CA LEU A 227 11.48 -4.63 -11.70
C LEU A 227 12.32 -5.15 -10.52
N CYS A 228 12.12 -6.41 -10.10
CA CYS A 228 12.96 -7.03 -9.05
C CYS A 228 14.44 -7.12 -9.41
N LEU A 229 14.80 -7.04 -10.69
CA LEU A 229 16.17 -7.14 -11.19
C LEU A 229 16.82 -5.78 -11.41
N GLU A 230 16.05 -4.70 -11.35
CA GLU A 230 16.58 -3.34 -11.49
C GLU A 230 17.58 -3.01 -10.37
N PRO A 231 18.66 -2.28 -10.68
CA PRO A 231 19.74 -1.98 -9.75
C PRO A 231 19.26 -1.36 -8.43
N ARG A 232 18.21 -0.57 -8.46
CA ARG A 232 17.63 0.06 -7.28
C ARG A 232 16.95 -0.93 -6.34
N TRP A 233 16.17 -1.87 -6.90
CA TRP A 233 15.33 -2.76 -6.11
C TRP A 233 15.96 -4.11 -5.80
N LYS A 234 16.82 -4.58 -6.70
CA LYS A 234 17.45 -5.91 -6.60
C LYS A 234 18.12 -6.18 -5.26
N PRO A 235 18.94 -5.30 -4.68
CA PRO A 235 19.59 -5.58 -3.40
C PRO A 235 18.59 -5.78 -2.26
N TYR A 236 17.52 -5.00 -2.24
CA TYR A 236 16.45 -5.15 -1.24
C TYR A 236 15.67 -6.44 -1.46
N VAL A 237 15.31 -6.77 -2.71
CA VAL A 237 14.58 -8.00 -3.03
C VAL A 237 15.42 -9.22 -2.66
N ASP A 238 16.69 -9.26 -3.01
CA ASP A 238 17.59 -10.37 -2.70
C ASP A 238 17.73 -10.58 -1.20
N ALA A 239 17.86 -9.51 -0.44
CA ALA A 239 17.96 -9.54 1.02
C ALA A 239 16.64 -9.97 1.68
N LEU A 240 15.52 -9.36 1.30
CA LEU A 240 14.21 -9.60 1.92
C LEU A 240 13.68 -11.01 1.62
N THR A 241 14.01 -11.57 0.47
CA THR A 241 13.63 -12.94 0.13
C THR A 241 14.33 -14.02 0.96
N ARG A 242 15.33 -13.66 1.80
CA ARG A 242 15.90 -14.56 2.83
C ARG A 242 14.93 -14.80 3.99
N LEU A 243 13.94 -13.95 4.15
CA LEU A 243 12.87 -14.17 5.12
C LEU A 243 11.84 -15.18 4.60
N LYS A 244 11.45 -16.11 5.47
CA LYS A 244 10.40 -17.09 5.14
C LYS A 244 9.04 -16.40 5.06
N GLY A 245 8.28 -16.73 4.03
CA GLY A 245 7.00 -16.07 3.73
C GLY A 245 7.15 -14.80 2.88
N VAL A 246 8.36 -14.44 2.47
CA VAL A 246 8.63 -13.32 1.57
C VAL A 246 9.16 -13.88 0.24
N ASP A 247 8.40 -13.69 -0.83
CA ASP A 247 8.81 -13.94 -2.21
C ASP A 247 9.22 -12.62 -2.89
N ASP A 248 9.58 -12.69 -4.18
CA ASP A 248 10.04 -11.53 -4.94
C ASP A 248 8.99 -10.41 -4.98
N VAL A 249 7.71 -10.77 -5.20
CA VAL A 249 6.64 -9.79 -5.30
C VAL A 249 6.35 -9.14 -3.95
N VAL A 250 6.35 -9.92 -2.86
CA VAL A 250 6.19 -9.37 -1.49
C VAL A 250 7.38 -8.48 -1.13
N ALA A 251 8.61 -8.89 -1.46
CA ALA A 251 9.82 -8.11 -1.21
C ALA A 251 9.79 -6.78 -1.97
N LEU A 252 9.50 -6.82 -3.27
CA LEU A 252 9.37 -5.62 -4.10
C LEU A 252 8.26 -4.71 -3.58
N SER A 253 7.07 -5.25 -3.31
CA SER A 253 5.94 -4.49 -2.80
C SER A 253 6.28 -3.72 -1.53
N PHE A 254 7.03 -4.35 -0.62
CA PHE A 254 7.49 -3.70 0.60
C PHE A 254 8.54 -2.63 0.30
N ALA A 255 9.57 -2.94 -0.51
CA ALA A 255 10.67 -2.03 -0.82
C ALA A 255 10.16 -0.75 -1.50
N VAL A 256 9.34 -0.86 -2.54
CA VAL A 256 8.79 0.31 -3.25
C VAL A 256 7.82 1.13 -2.39
N THR A 257 7.11 0.49 -1.46
CA THR A 257 6.20 1.21 -0.54
C THR A 257 6.96 1.92 0.57
N VAL A 258 8.07 1.36 1.03
CA VAL A 258 8.97 2.02 1.98
C VAL A 258 9.77 3.11 1.30
N ASP A 259 10.32 2.87 0.12
CA ASP A 259 11.20 3.74 -0.68
C ASP A 259 12.47 4.13 0.10
N ASP A 260 12.38 5.10 0.99
CA ASP A 260 13.44 5.46 1.92
C ASP A 260 13.28 4.75 3.26
N PHE A 261 14.18 3.83 3.56
CA PHE A 261 14.14 3.07 4.81
C PHE A 261 14.52 3.91 6.04
N SER A 262 15.24 5.01 5.85
CA SER A 262 15.68 5.91 6.93
C SER A 262 14.54 6.79 7.47
N ARG A 263 13.46 6.96 6.71
CA ARG A 263 12.32 7.81 7.10
C ARG A 263 11.53 7.32 8.33
N PHE A 264 11.76 6.08 8.75
CA PHE A 264 11.12 5.53 9.94
C PHE A 264 12.10 5.54 11.12
N PRO A 265 11.73 6.13 12.26
CA PRO A 265 12.61 6.19 13.42
C PRO A 265 12.82 4.84 14.10
N ASN A 266 11.90 3.88 13.91
CA ASN A 266 11.98 2.53 14.49
C ASN A 266 10.99 1.57 13.82
N GLY A 267 11.17 0.27 14.05
CA GLY A 267 10.32 -0.77 13.47
C GLY A 267 8.85 -0.72 13.95
N ARG A 268 8.54 -0.12 15.11
CA ARG A 268 7.15 0.05 15.57
C ARG A 268 6.41 1.03 14.66
N SER A 269 7.08 2.08 14.21
CA SER A 269 6.54 3.04 13.24
C SER A 269 6.20 2.37 11.90
N VAL A 270 7.03 1.42 11.44
CA VAL A 270 6.76 0.62 10.24
C VAL A 270 5.51 -0.24 10.40
N SER A 271 5.39 -0.99 11.51
CA SER A 271 4.18 -1.78 11.78
C SER A 271 2.92 -0.91 11.84
N ARG A 272 3.03 0.30 12.39
CA ARG A 272 1.92 1.28 12.43
C ARG A 272 1.58 1.78 11.04
N TYR A 273 2.57 2.05 10.21
CA TYR A 273 2.40 2.50 8.83
C TYR A 273 1.63 1.48 7.97
N PHE A 274 1.88 0.19 8.16
CA PHE A 274 1.14 -0.89 7.50
C PHE A 274 -0.14 -1.32 8.25
N GLY A 275 -0.51 -0.64 9.32
CA GLY A 275 -1.73 -0.93 10.09
C GLY A 275 -1.76 -2.30 10.76
N LEU A 276 -0.58 -2.85 11.09
CA LEU A 276 -0.39 -4.15 11.75
C LEU A 276 -0.26 -4.02 13.28
N THR A 277 -0.41 -2.83 13.83
CA THR A 277 -0.45 -2.61 15.27
C THR A 277 -1.87 -2.80 15.81
N PRO A 278 -2.03 -3.41 17.00
CA PRO A 278 -3.33 -3.47 17.66
C PRO A 278 -3.86 -2.07 17.95
N GLY A 279 -5.15 -1.85 17.73
CA GLY A 279 -5.86 -0.69 18.25
C GLY A 279 -6.03 -0.82 19.76
N ARG A 280 -5.96 0.29 20.49
CA ARG A 280 -6.35 0.34 21.90
C ARG A 280 -7.83 0.68 22.00
N ARG A 281 -8.51 0.01 22.91
CA ARG A 281 -9.86 0.36 23.36
C ARG A 281 -9.82 0.37 24.88
N ASP A 282 -9.61 1.55 25.42
CA ASP A 282 -9.71 1.78 26.86
C ASP A 282 -11.11 2.37 27.11
N SER A 283 -11.86 1.80 28.02
CA SER A 283 -13.12 2.32 28.53
C SER A 283 -13.07 2.23 30.06
N GLY A 284 -13.15 3.36 30.74
CA GLY A 284 -13.27 3.49 32.20
C GLY A 284 -12.55 2.41 33.01
N GLU A 285 -13.29 1.37 33.39
CA GLU A 285 -12.80 0.26 34.23
C GLU A 285 -11.93 -0.78 33.48
N ARG A 286 -11.85 -0.74 32.14
CA ARG A 286 -11.14 -1.74 31.32
C ARG A 286 -9.99 -1.12 30.56
N VAL A 287 -8.84 -1.02 31.21
CA VAL A 287 -7.60 -0.47 30.64
C VAL A 287 -6.76 -1.58 29.99
N GLY A 288 -6.18 -1.30 28.82
CA GLY A 288 -5.12 -2.13 28.21
C GLY A 288 -5.58 -3.30 27.34
N ARG A 289 -6.85 -3.41 26.94
CA ARG A 289 -7.26 -4.44 25.98
C ARG A 289 -6.79 -4.12 24.57
N ASN A 290 -5.91 -4.96 24.05
CA ASN A 290 -5.52 -4.93 22.64
C ASN A 290 -6.73 -5.35 21.76
N GLY A 291 -7.21 -4.42 20.93
CA GLY A 291 -8.23 -4.67 19.92
C GLY A 291 -7.68 -5.38 18.68
N ARG A 292 -8.49 -5.39 17.62
CA ARG A 292 -8.03 -5.80 16.28
C ARG A 292 -6.95 -4.85 15.77
N ILE A 293 -6.16 -5.27 14.79
CA ILE A 293 -5.21 -4.38 14.12
C ILE A 293 -5.92 -3.16 13.53
N THR A 294 -5.22 -2.01 13.50
CA THR A 294 -5.81 -0.72 13.05
C THR A 294 -6.26 -0.74 11.59
N LYS A 295 -5.63 -1.57 10.75
CA LYS A 295 -5.85 -1.65 9.30
C LYS A 295 -5.60 -0.32 8.56
N ALA A 296 -4.97 0.67 9.20
CA ALA A 296 -4.57 1.91 8.57
C ALA A 296 -3.46 1.69 7.53
N GLY A 297 -3.27 2.64 6.61
CA GLY A 297 -2.19 2.64 5.63
C GLY A 297 -2.32 1.57 4.54
N ASP A 298 -1.20 1.18 3.94
CA ASP A 298 -1.18 0.35 2.75
C ASP A 298 -1.77 -1.06 2.97
N THR A 299 -2.87 -1.34 2.26
CA THR A 299 -3.59 -2.61 2.36
C THR A 299 -2.94 -3.71 1.54
N THR A 300 -2.28 -3.36 0.45
CA THR A 300 -1.67 -4.28 -0.50
C THR A 300 -0.51 -5.02 0.15
N VAL A 301 0.47 -4.27 0.69
CA VAL A 301 1.62 -4.86 1.39
C VAL A 301 1.17 -5.63 2.63
N ARG A 302 0.27 -5.06 3.44
CA ARG A 302 -0.25 -5.77 4.62
C ARG A 302 -0.83 -7.13 4.28
N ARG A 303 -1.64 -7.20 3.21
CA ARG A 303 -2.27 -8.43 2.76
C ARG A 303 -1.23 -9.40 2.21
N ALA A 304 -0.33 -8.94 1.35
CA ALA A 304 0.72 -9.75 0.75
C ALA A 304 1.61 -10.42 1.83
N VAL A 305 2.01 -9.66 2.85
CA VAL A 305 2.81 -10.17 3.97
C VAL A 305 2.04 -11.21 4.80
N ILE A 306 0.76 -10.99 5.10
CA ILE A 306 -0.05 -11.96 5.85
C ILE A 306 -0.28 -13.24 5.04
N GLU A 307 -0.58 -13.12 3.74
CA GLU A 307 -0.77 -14.26 2.84
C GLU A 307 0.53 -15.06 2.64
N GLY A 308 1.67 -14.39 2.52
CA GLY A 308 3.00 -15.03 2.47
C GLY A 308 3.31 -15.92 3.67
N LEU A 309 2.76 -15.60 4.84
CA LEU A 309 2.89 -16.42 6.04
C LEU A 309 1.97 -17.67 6.07
N ALA A 310 1.23 -17.95 5.00
CA ALA A 310 0.39 -19.15 4.93
C ALA A 310 1.21 -20.44 5.08
N SER A 311 2.44 -20.46 4.57
CA SER A 311 3.37 -21.59 4.69
C SER A 311 4.14 -21.67 6.02
N LEU A 312 3.99 -20.69 6.93
CA LEU A 312 4.74 -20.64 8.19
C LEU A 312 4.58 -21.90 9.08
N PRO A 313 3.41 -22.55 9.17
CA PRO A 313 3.26 -23.76 9.96
C PRO A 313 4.18 -24.91 9.53
N SER A 314 4.47 -25.02 8.23
CA SER A 314 5.31 -26.08 7.64
C SER A 314 6.80 -25.73 7.60
N HIS A 315 7.20 -24.54 8.06
CA HIS A 315 8.60 -24.14 8.04
C HIS A 315 9.43 -24.93 9.04
N THR A 316 10.46 -25.61 8.54
CA THR A 316 11.49 -26.28 9.32
C THR A 316 12.82 -25.52 9.17
N GLY A 317 13.59 -25.42 10.26
CA GLY A 317 14.87 -24.73 10.26
C GLY A 317 14.79 -23.20 10.15
N ALA A 318 15.88 -22.52 10.46
CA ALA A 318 15.97 -21.05 10.46
C ALA A 318 16.35 -20.49 9.08
N ARG A 319 17.22 -21.17 8.35
CA ARG A 319 17.72 -20.70 7.05
C ARG A 319 16.74 -21.00 5.92
N LYS A 320 16.58 -20.03 5.01
CA LYS A 320 15.93 -20.20 3.72
C LYS A 320 17.03 -20.24 2.66
N ARG A 321 17.06 -21.29 1.84
CA ARG A 321 18.03 -21.37 0.73
C ARG A 321 17.89 -20.16 -0.18
N GLY A 322 19.02 -19.50 -0.44
CA GLY A 322 19.13 -18.47 -1.47
C GLY A 322 18.96 -19.08 -2.86
N ARG A 323 18.54 -18.26 -3.80
CA ARG A 323 18.55 -18.62 -5.23
C ARG A 323 19.95 -18.35 -5.79
N LYS A 324 20.39 -19.17 -6.75
CA LYS A 324 21.64 -18.95 -7.49
C LYS A 324 21.64 -17.55 -8.13
N GLY A 325 22.75 -16.82 -8.01
CA GLY A 325 22.86 -15.45 -8.53
C GLY A 325 22.22 -14.35 -7.67
N ARG A 326 21.75 -14.69 -6.44
CA ARG A 326 21.22 -13.73 -5.45
C ARG A 326 22.00 -13.84 -4.17
N GLU A 327 23.26 -13.41 -4.23
CA GLU A 327 24.13 -13.38 -3.07
C GLU A 327 23.84 -12.15 -2.21
N VAL A 328 23.91 -12.29 -0.91
CA VAL A 328 23.71 -11.22 0.07
C VAL A 328 24.83 -11.29 1.10
N SER A 329 25.06 -10.22 1.83
CA SER A 329 26.10 -10.17 2.87
C SER A 329 25.86 -11.19 3.98
N ALA A 330 26.92 -11.60 4.65
CA ALA A 330 26.85 -12.48 5.81
C ALA A 330 26.00 -11.88 6.93
N ALA A 331 25.96 -10.55 7.05
CA ALA A 331 25.13 -9.81 8.01
C ALA A 331 23.65 -10.02 7.73
N VAL A 332 23.22 -9.88 6.47
CA VAL A 332 21.83 -10.13 6.02
C VAL A 332 21.43 -11.58 6.27
N GLU A 333 22.30 -12.56 5.91
CA GLU A 333 22.02 -14.00 6.14
C GLU A 333 21.83 -14.33 7.63
N ALA A 334 22.73 -13.82 8.48
CA ALA A 334 22.65 -14.04 9.92
C ALA A 334 21.38 -13.43 10.53
N GLU A 335 21.04 -12.21 10.14
CA GLU A 335 19.84 -11.53 10.65
C GLU A 335 18.56 -12.21 10.16
N ALA A 336 18.49 -12.60 8.89
CA ALA A 336 17.34 -13.32 8.35
C ALA A 336 17.13 -14.67 9.03
N ALA A 337 18.22 -15.40 9.36
CA ALA A 337 18.13 -16.67 10.09
C ALA A 337 17.54 -16.49 11.50
N LYS A 338 18.00 -15.45 12.24
CA LYS A 338 17.46 -15.10 13.57
C LYS A 338 15.97 -14.76 13.47
N CYS A 339 15.61 -13.94 12.49
CA CYS A 339 14.22 -13.53 12.24
C CYS A 339 13.32 -14.72 11.94
N ASN A 340 13.76 -15.62 11.07
CA ASN A 340 12.99 -16.81 10.68
C ASN A 340 12.75 -17.74 11.88
N ASP A 341 13.76 -17.96 12.72
CA ASP A 341 13.62 -18.79 13.91
C ASP A 341 12.68 -18.14 14.94
N ARG A 342 12.82 -16.85 15.16
CA ARG A 342 11.94 -16.08 16.04
C ARG A 342 10.49 -16.13 15.58
N ASN A 343 10.22 -15.91 14.29
CA ASN A 343 8.88 -15.94 13.71
C ASN A 343 8.23 -17.30 13.88
N ARG A 344 8.98 -18.38 13.64
CA ARG A 344 8.54 -19.76 13.84
C ARG A 344 8.17 -20.03 15.29
N ARG A 345 9.06 -19.70 16.26
CA ARG A 345 8.80 -19.87 17.68
C ARG A 345 7.59 -19.07 18.13
N ARG A 346 7.49 -17.80 17.72
CA ARG A 346 6.36 -16.94 18.06
C ARG A 346 5.04 -17.47 17.53
N TYR A 347 5.01 -17.93 16.26
CA TYR A 347 3.79 -18.52 15.70
C TYR A 347 3.33 -19.73 16.49
N ARG A 348 4.23 -20.68 16.75
CA ARG A 348 3.93 -21.89 17.53
C ARG A 348 3.42 -21.53 18.92
N GLY A 349 4.15 -20.72 19.68
CA GLY A 349 3.72 -20.33 21.03
C GLY A 349 2.35 -19.64 21.08
N LEU A 350 1.98 -18.87 20.02
CA LEU A 350 0.65 -18.28 19.95
C LEU A 350 -0.44 -19.34 19.67
N VAL A 351 -0.17 -20.31 18.81
CA VAL A 351 -1.11 -21.40 18.49
C VAL A 351 -1.25 -22.33 19.71
N ASP A 352 -0.16 -22.69 20.35
CA ASP A 352 -0.14 -23.53 21.55
C ASP A 352 -0.90 -22.85 22.72
N ALA A 353 -0.86 -21.50 22.78
CA ALA A 353 -1.67 -20.70 23.70
C ALA A 353 -3.14 -20.54 23.25
N GLY A 354 -3.63 -21.34 22.31
CA GLY A 354 -5.02 -21.36 21.85
C GLY A 354 -5.44 -20.21 20.93
N LYS A 355 -4.50 -19.43 20.36
CA LYS A 355 -4.84 -18.37 19.40
C LYS A 355 -5.18 -18.98 18.02
N LYS A 356 -6.25 -18.47 17.39
CA LYS A 356 -6.60 -18.88 16.01
C LYS A 356 -5.42 -18.61 15.06
N ALA A 357 -5.14 -19.54 14.16
CA ALA A 357 -4.01 -19.48 13.21
C ALA A 357 -3.88 -18.14 12.48
N ASN A 358 -4.99 -17.54 12.03
CA ASN A 358 -4.97 -16.26 11.36
C ASN A 358 -4.60 -15.08 12.28
N VAL A 359 -4.93 -15.16 13.58
CA VAL A 359 -4.51 -14.17 14.58
C VAL A 359 -3.02 -14.29 14.83
N ALA A 360 -2.52 -15.54 14.96
CA ALA A 360 -1.09 -15.81 15.13
C ALA A 360 -0.28 -15.31 13.89
N LYS A 361 -0.73 -15.60 12.66
CA LYS A 361 -0.12 -15.08 11.43
C LYS A 361 -0.08 -13.55 11.42
N THR A 362 -1.16 -12.89 11.78
CA THR A 362 -1.23 -11.41 11.81
C THR A 362 -0.25 -10.83 12.84
N ALA A 363 -0.09 -11.47 14.00
CA ALA A 363 0.89 -11.05 15.00
C ALA A 363 2.34 -11.22 14.52
N VAL A 364 2.62 -12.32 13.79
CA VAL A 364 3.92 -12.54 13.16
C VAL A 364 4.14 -11.57 12.00
N ALA A 365 3.12 -11.24 11.19
CA ALA A 365 3.21 -10.25 10.12
C ALA A 365 3.64 -8.87 10.65
N SER A 366 3.11 -8.46 11.81
CA SER A 366 3.54 -7.23 12.47
C SER A 366 5.03 -7.23 12.85
N GLU A 367 5.58 -8.38 13.19
CA GLU A 367 7.01 -8.55 13.47
C GLU A 367 7.83 -8.63 12.19
N LEU A 368 7.33 -9.36 11.19
CA LEU A 368 7.99 -9.53 9.90
C LEU A 368 8.24 -8.20 9.18
N VAL A 369 7.27 -7.27 9.16
CA VAL A 369 7.50 -5.95 8.53
C VAL A 369 8.57 -5.13 9.26
N ARG A 370 8.75 -5.30 10.57
CA ARG A 370 9.84 -4.67 11.34
C ARG A 370 11.19 -5.27 10.96
N GLN A 371 11.24 -6.57 10.79
CA GLN A 371 12.43 -7.31 10.38
C GLN A 371 12.80 -6.97 8.94
N MET A 372 11.82 -6.90 8.02
CA MET A 372 12.03 -6.45 6.65
C MET A 372 12.64 -5.04 6.61
N TRP A 373 12.13 -4.14 7.43
CA TRP A 373 12.69 -2.80 7.55
C TRP A 373 14.13 -2.81 8.10
N ALA A 374 14.41 -3.59 9.15
CA ALA A 374 15.74 -3.68 9.73
C ALA A 374 16.77 -4.23 8.72
N ILE A 375 16.40 -5.27 7.97
CA ILE A 375 17.24 -5.81 6.88
C ILE A 375 17.43 -4.77 5.77
N GLY A 376 16.36 -4.06 5.39
CA GLY A 376 16.45 -2.99 4.40
C GLY A 376 17.39 -1.85 4.81
N LEU A 377 17.46 -1.52 6.11
CA LEU A 377 18.45 -0.55 6.62
C LEU A 377 19.88 -1.08 6.50
N VAL A 378 20.12 -2.38 6.70
CA VAL A 378 21.45 -2.97 6.47
C VAL A 378 21.83 -2.79 5.00
N VAL A 379 20.96 -3.17 4.08
CA VAL A 379 21.17 -3.01 2.63
C VAL A 379 21.43 -1.54 2.26
N ALA A 380 20.64 -0.61 2.78
CA ALA A 380 20.81 0.82 2.50
C ALA A 380 22.19 1.35 2.96
N ARG A 381 22.67 0.88 4.11
CA ARG A 381 24.01 1.23 4.63
C ARG A 381 25.12 0.63 3.80
N GLU A 382 24.99 -0.63 3.37
CA GLU A 382 25.96 -1.31 2.50
C GLU A 382 26.06 -0.59 1.13
N GLN A 383 24.94 -0.19 0.55
CA GLN A 383 24.92 0.59 -0.69
C GLN A 383 25.55 1.99 -0.52
N ALA A 384 25.36 2.64 0.62
CA ALA A 384 25.98 3.94 0.90
C ALA A 384 27.50 3.83 1.13
N ALA A 385 27.97 2.73 1.70
CA ALA A 385 29.39 2.47 1.94
C ALA A 385 30.15 2.02 0.69
N GLY A 386 29.46 1.47 -0.31
CA GLY A 386 30.05 1.04 -1.59
C GLY A 386 30.06 2.13 -2.68
N ARG A 387 29.55 3.35 -2.36
CA ARG A 387 29.66 4.56 -3.20
C ARG A 387 30.79 5.46 -2.69
#